data_bfac795a5d9c067f1c4dde45d21bf7c6
#
_entry.id   bfac795a5d9c067f1c4dde45d21bf7c6
#
_cell.length_a   1.000
_cell.length_b   1.000
_cell.length_c   1.000
_cell.angle_alpha   90.00
_cell.angle_beta   90.00
_cell.angle_gamma   90.00
#
_symmetry.space_group_name_H-M   'P 1'
#
loop_
_entity.id
_entity.type
_entity.pdbx_description
1 polymer ?
#
loop_
_entity_poly.entity_id
_entity_poly.type
_entity_poly.pdbx_seq_one_letter_code
_entity_poly.pdbx_strand_id
1 'polypeptide(L)'
;EQFLDGIDMVVHAASDKFEHRGTGHKRAGLKNLNRLMQTLGRPKRDVVVTRRETVATTAQLIELSNGKAVADLMSRAGEVWSKSGHHPETIINKLFTTTLGREPSEKEKESAREIIGKNNDPQGISDLFWILAMHPEFQLIQ
;
A
#
# COMPACT_ATOMS: atom_id res chain seq x y z
N GLU A 1 3.25 -6.69 8.99
CA GLU A 1 1.78 -6.64 9.06
C GLU A 1 1.27 -5.24 8.75
N GLN A 2 1.70 -4.20 9.45
CA GLN A 2 1.27 -2.81 9.27
C GLN A 2 1.38 -2.33 7.82
N PHE A 3 2.49 -2.57 7.14
CA PHE A 3 2.69 -2.21 5.74
C PHE A 3 1.64 -2.85 4.81
N LEU A 4 1.35 -4.13 4.99
CA LEU A 4 0.35 -4.83 4.18
C LEU A 4 -1.08 -4.40 4.52
N ASP A 5 -1.35 -4.13 5.78
CA ASP A 5 -2.65 -3.61 6.22
C ASP A 5 -2.87 -2.20 5.67
N GLY A 6 -1.81 -1.37 5.60
CA GLY A 6 -1.85 -0.06 4.95
C GLY A 6 -2.14 -0.14 3.45
N ILE A 7 -1.48 -1.04 2.73
CA ILE A 7 -1.78 -1.28 1.30
C ILE A 7 -3.22 -1.74 1.10
N ASP A 8 -3.69 -2.70 1.90
CA ASP A 8 -5.05 -3.24 1.82
C ASP A 8 -6.09 -2.13 2.04
N MET A 9 -5.84 -1.24 3.00
CA MET A 9 -6.68 -0.07 3.25
C MET A 9 -6.75 0.86 2.05
N VAL A 10 -5.62 1.16 1.39
CA VAL A 10 -5.57 2.01 0.19
C VAL A 10 -6.33 1.37 -0.98
N VAL A 11 -6.18 0.06 -1.19
CA VAL A 11 -6.93 -0.66 -2.24
C VAL A 11 -8.44 -0.55 -2.01
N HIS A 12 -8.88 -0.71 -0.77
CA HIS A 12 -10.30 -0.63 -0.43
C HIS A 12 -10.87 0.79 -0.44
N ALA A 13 -10.04 1.82 -0.26
CA ALA A 13 -10.46 3.23 -0.31
C ALA A 13 -10.95 3.68 -1.70
N ALA A 14 -10.69 2.92 -2.75
CA ALA A 14 -11.25 3.14 -4.07
C ALA A 14 -12.78 3.02 -4.12
N SER A 15 -13.37 2.30 -3.17
CA SER A 15 -14.81 2.13 -3.06
C SER A 15 -15.41 3.20 -2.14
N ASP A 16 -16.38 4.00 -2.64
CA ASP A 16 -17.11 4.97 -1.83
C ASP A 16 -18.00 4.31 -0.75
N LYS A 17 -18.19 2.98 -0.84
CA LYS A 17 -18.88 2.17 0.17
C LYS A 17 -17.93 1.68 1.28
N PHE A 18 -16.71 2.18 1.29
CA PHE A 18 -15.77 1.91 2.36
C PHE A 18 -16.25 2.61 3.65
N GLU A 19 -17.29 2.07 4.26
CA GLU A 19 -17.47 2.25 5.69
C GLU A 19 -16.20 1.68 6.35
N HIS A 20 -15.66 2.42 7.28
CA HIS A 20 -14.65 1.97 8.25
C HIS A 20 -15.20 0.77 9.08
N ARG A 21 -15.71 -0.23 8.42
CA ARG A 21 -15.75 -1.58 8.98
C ARG A 21 -14.30 -1.94 9.11
N GLY A 22 -13.78 -1.63 10.30
CA GLY A 22 -12.44 -1.98 10.64
C GLY A 22 -12.14 -3.32 10.01
N THR A 23 -11.40 -3.32 8.92
CA THR A 23 -10.69 -4.50 8.47
C THR A 23 -9.76 -4.73 9.63
N GLY A 24 -10.43 -5.12 10.74
CA GLY A 24 -9.86 -5.16 12.04
C GLY A 24 -8.59 -5.95 11.88
N HIS A 25 -7.51 -5.42 12.41
CA HIS A 25 -6.26 -6.12 12.54
C HIS A 25 -6.55 -7.58 12.78
N LYS A 26 -6.65 -8.36 11.69
CA LYS A 26 -6.95 -9.80 11.82
C LYS A 26 -5.79 -10.35 12.61
N ARG A 27 -6.10 -10.81 13.83
CA ARG A 27 -5.09 -11.36 14.73
C ARG A 27 -4.15 -12.24 13.92
N ALA A 28 -2.86 -12.04 14.06
CA ALA A 28 -1.82 -12.75 13.32
C ALA A 28 -2.06 -14.28 13.27
N GLY A 29 -2.65 -14.85 14.32
CA GLY A 29 -2.99 -16.25 14.39
C GLY A 29 -4.11 -16.75 13.45
N LEU A 30 -4.90 -15.86 12.86
CA LEU A 30 -6.04 -16.19 12.00
C LEU A 30 -5.77 -16.00 10.50
N LYS A 31 -4.70 -15.28 10.13
CA LYS A 31 -4.29 -15.13 8.73
C LYS A 31 -3.37 -16.27 8.30
N ASN A 32 -3.64 -16.85 7.13
CA ASN A 32 -2.71 -17.79 6.50
C ASN A 32 -1.35 -17.13 6.30
N LEU A 33 -0.27 -17.88 6.57
CA LEU A 33 1.11 -17.45 6.35
C LEU A 33 1.33 -17.24 4.85
N ASN A 34 1.47 -15.99 4.46
CA ASN A 34 1.89 -15.60 3.12
C ASN A 34 3.43 -15.49 3.12
N ARG A 35 4.09 -15.89 2.01
CA ARG A 35 5.54 -15.83 1.84
C ARG A 35 6.09 -14.43 2.10
N LEU A 36 5.39 -13.39 1.63
CA LEU A 36 5.76 -11.99 1.86
C LEU A 36 5.79 -11.65 3.35
N MET A 37 4.78 -12.07 4.12
CA MET A 37 4.75 -11.84 5.57
C MET A 37 5.91 -12.55 6.29
N GLN A 38 6.31 -13.74 5.82
CA GLN A 38 7.47 -14.45 6.38
C GLN A 38 8.77 -13.70 6.12
N THR A 39 8.96 -13.23 4.88
CA THR A 39 10.15 -12.46 4.51
C THR A 39 10.21 -11.14 5.28
N LEU A 40 9.05 -10.50 5.52
CA LEU A 40 8.95 -9.28 6.33
C LEU A 40 9.04 -9.52 7.85
N GLY A 41 9.50 -10.71 8.27
CA GLY A 41 9.83 -10.99 9.68
C GLY A 41 8.66 -11.48 10.53
N ARG A 42 7.56 -11.96 9.90
CA ARG A 42 6.51 -12.62 10.68
C ARG A 42 7.01 -13.97 11.21
N PRO A 43 7.04 -14.17 12.54
CA PRO A 43 7.46 -15.44 13.12
C PRO A 43 6.52 -16.59 12.71
N LYS A 44 7.08 -17.79 12.58
CA LYS A 44 6.27 -19.00 12.43
C LYS A 44 5.43 -19.22 13.69
N ARG A 45 4.27 -19.85 13.53
CA ARG A 45 3.25 -20.04 14.61
C ARG A 45 3.81 -20.71 15.87
N ASP A 46 4.83 -21.52 15.70
CA ASP A 46 5.41 -22.37 16.76
C ASP A 46 6.62 -21.72 17.45
N VAL A 47 6.97 -20.48 17.08
CA VAL A 47 8.13 -19.77 17.63
C VAL A 47 7.65 -18.61 18.49
N VAL A 48 7.91 -18.69 19.78
CA VAL A 48 7.70 -17.56 20.70
C VAL A 48 8.85 -16.57 20.52
N VAL A 49 8.58 -15.44 19.87
CA VAL A 49 9.57 -14.37 19.70
C VAL A 49 9.35 -13.33 20.78
N THR A 50 10.29 -13.24 21.70
CA THR A 50 10.26 -12.28 22.82
C THR A 50 10.77 -10.90 22.42
N ARG A 51 11.46 -10.78 21.29
CA ARG A 51 12.02 -9.53 20.78
C ARG A 51 11.94 -9.49 19.26
N ARG A 52 11.37 -8.41 18.71
CA ARG A 52 11.40 -8.17 17.26
C ARG A 52 12.72 -7.51 16.88
N GLU A 53 13.34 -7.96 15.80
CA GLU A 53 14.47 -7.24 15.23
C GLU A 53 13.98 -5.91 14.66
N THR A 54 14.64 -4.83 15.03
CA THR A 54 14.32 -3.47 14.61
C THR A 54 15.07 -3.06 13.34
N VAL A 55 16.06 -3.87 12.93
CA VAL A 55 16.87 -3.60 11.72
C VAL A 55 16.35 -4.44 10.58
N ALA A 56 16.00 -3.79 9.48
CA ALA A 56 15.57 -4.48 8.27
C ALA A 56 16.72 -5.29 7.68
N THR A 57 16.48 -6.55 7.35
CA THR A 57 17.46 -7.39 6.65
C THR A 57 17.52 -7.04 5.16
N THR A 58 18.66 -7.31 4.51
CA THR A 58 18.81 -7.12 3.06
C THR A 58 17.72 -7.86 2.26
N ALA A 59 17.34 -9.05 2.70
CA ALA A 59 16.27 -9.82 2.06
C ALA A 59 14.91 -9.10 2.16
N GLN A 60 14.60 -8.47 3.29
CA GLN A 60 13.39 -7.67 3.46
C GLN A 60 13.39 -6.45 2.54
N LEU A 61 14.52 -5.74 2.44
CA LEU A 61 14.66 -4.58 1.56
C LEU A 61 14.49 -4.96 0.09
N ILE A 62 15.09 -6.07 -0.35
CA ILE A 62 14.96 -6.58 -1.73
C ILE A 62 13.50 -6.99 -2.01
N GLU A 63 12.84 -7.70 -1.11
CA GLU A 63 11.45 -8.12 -1.30
C GLU A 63 10.50 -6.92 -1.36
N LEU A 64 10.71 -5.89 -0.53
CA LEU A 64 9.93 -4.66 -0.57
C LEU A 64 10.17 -3.86 -1.85
N SER A 65 11.40 -3.80 -2.35
CA SER A 65 11.74 -2.98 -3.52
C SER A 65 11.46 -3.68 -4.86
N ASN A 66 11.57 -5.01 -4.93
CA ASN A 66 11.47 -5.77 -6.19
C ASN A 66 10.67 -7.07 -6.07
N GLY A 67 10.03 -7.32 -4.93
CA GLY A 67 9.28 -8.56 -4.71
C GLY A 67 8.05 -8.67 -5.59
N LYS A 68 7.89 -9.80 -6.29
CA LYS A 68 6.71 -10.07 -7.12
C LYS A 68 5.40 -9.88 -6.34
N ALA A 69 5.36 -10.28 -5.08
CA ALA A 69 4.15 -10.17 -4.27
C ALA A 69 3.74 -8.71 -4.02
N VAL A 70 4.70 -7.79 -3.83
CA VAL A 70 4.44 -6.36 -3.71
C VAL A 70 4.01 -5.79 -5.04
N ALA A 71 4.69 -6.14 -6.14
CA ALA A 71 4.33 -5.71 -7.47
C ALA A 71 2.89 -6.14 -7.85
N ASP A 72 2.51 -7.38 -7.57
CA ASP A 72 1.15 -7.89 -7.80
C ASP A 72 0.09 -7.12 -6.98
N LEU A 73 0.42 -6.72 -5.74
CA LEU A 73 -0.47 -5.90 -4.90
C LEU A 73 -0.66 -4.49 -5.48
N MET A 74 0.43 -3.85 -5.91
CA MET A 74 0.39 -2.52 -6.52
C MET A 74 -0.40 -2.53 -7.84
N SER A 75 -0.18 -3.54 -8.68
CA SER A 75 -0.93 -3.70 -9.93
C SER A 75 -2.42 -3.86 -9.68
N ARG A 76 -2.83 -4.66 -8.69
CA ARG A 76 -4.24 -4.79 -8.29
C ARG A 76 -4.82 -3.47 -7.81
N ALA A 77 -4.07 -2.71 -7.02
CA ALA A 77 -4.48 -1.38 -6.59
C ALA A 77 -4.75 -0.47 -7.81
N GLY A 78 -3.82 -0.42 -8.76
CA GLY A 78 -3.97 0.33 -10.00
C GLY A 78 -5.24 -0.06 -10.78
N GLU A 79 -5.51 -1.37 -10.94
CA GLU A 79 -6.73 -1.84 -11.60
C GLU A 79 -8.02 -1.44 -10.86
N VAL A 80 -8.05 -1.60 -9.54
CA VAL A 80 -9.23 -1.27 -8.72
C VAL A 80 -9.52 0.23 -8.80
N TRP A 81 -8.50 1.06 -8.67
CA TRP A 81 -8.64 2.51 -8.74
C TRP A 81 -9.01 2.99 -10.15
N SER A 82 -8.44 2.42 -11.21
CA SER A 82 -8.79 2.75 -12.60
C SER A 82 -10.27 2.45 -12.90
N LYS A 83 -10.80 1.35 -12.36
CA LYS A 83 -12.20 0.93 -12.53
C LYS A 83 -13.17 1.64 -11.58
N SER A 84 -12.70 2.46 -10.66
CA SER A 84 -13.54 3.15 -9.66
C SER A 84 -14.48 4.20 -10.25
N GLY A 85 -14.22 4.66 -11.47
CA GLY A 85 -15.00 5.72 -12.14
C GLY A 85 -14.73 7.13 -11.59
N HIS A 86 -13.78 7.30 -10.69
CA HIS A 86 -13.40 8.61 -10.19
C HIS A 86 -12.61 9.42 -11.22
N HIS A 87 -12.74 10.74 -11.14
CA HIS A 87 -11.91 11.66 -11.92
C HIS A 87 -10.44 11.59 -11.44
N PRO A 88 -9.42 11.78 -12.34
CA PRO A 88 -8.00 11.70 -11.97
C PRO A 88 -7.62 12.50 -10.73
N GLU A 89 -8.13 13.74 -10.60
CA GLU A 89 -7.90 14.60 -9.43
C GLU A 89 -8.38 13.97 -8.12
N THR A 90 -9.54 13.31 -8.18
CA THR A 90 -10.13 12.65 -7.02
C THR A 90 -9.29 11.44 -6.61
N ILE A 91 -8.79 10.68 -7.59
CA ILE A 91 -7.89 9.56 -7.35
C ILE A 91 -6.61 10.03 -6.68
N ILE A 92 -5.97 11.08 -7.22
CA ILE A 92 -4.75 11.66 -6.67
C ILE A 92 -4.96 12.09 -5.22
N ASN A 93 -5.99 12.90 -4.96
CA ASN A 93 -6.26 13.41 -3.61
C ASN A 93 -6.56 12.26 -2.62
N LYS A 94 -7.38 11.28 -3.01
CA LYS A 94 -7.68 10.12 -2.17
C LYS A 94 -6.44 9.27 -1.90
N LEU A 95 -5.59 9.01 -2.92
CA LEU A 95 -4.36 8.25 -2.74
C LEU A 95 -3.43 8.95 -1.74
N PHE A 96 -3.17 10.25 -1.90
CA PHE A 96 -2.32 11.00 -0.97
C PHE A 96 -2.90 11.01 0.44
N THR A 97 -4.20 11.30 0.59
CA THR A 97 -4.84 11.35 1.91
C THR A 97 -4.83 9.99 2.59
N THR A 98 -5.06 8.90 1.84
CA THR A 98 -5.10 7.56 2.43
C THR A 98 -3.70 7.02 2.74
N THR A 99 -2.69 7.35 1.92
CA THR A 99 -1.32 6.88 2.13
C THR A 99 -0.53 7.76 3.08
N LEU A 100 -0.56 9.07 2.89
CA LEU A 100 0.29 10.02 3.61
C LEU A 100 -0.46 10.83 4.67
N GLY A 101 -1.79 10.66 4.79
CA GLY A 101 -2.62 11.39 5.75
C GLY A 101 -2.75 12.88 5.46
N ARG A 102 -2.32 13.36 4.30
CA ARG A 102 -2.36 14.76 3.89
C ARG A 102 -2.79 14.94 2.44
N GLU A 103 -3.20 16.14 2.10
CA GLU A 103 -3.44 16.51 0.71
C GLU A 103 -2.12 16.72 -0.05
N PRO A 104 -2.09 16.43 -1.37
CA PRO A 104 -0.94 16.71 -2.21
C PRO A 104 -0.76 18.21 -2.43
N SER A 105 0.48 18.68 -2.49
CA SER A 105 0.83 20.03 -2.93
C SER A 105 0.57 20.18 -4.44
N GLU A 106 0.52 21.41 -4.95
CA GLU A 106 0.29 21.66 -6.39
C GLU A 106 1.36 21.01 -7.30
N LYS A 107 2.61 20.99 -6.86
CA LYS A 107 3.69 20.30 -7.58
C LYS A 107 3.51 18.79 -7.60
N GLU A 108 3.09 18.21 -6.48
CA GLU A 108 2.80 16.77 -6.38
C GLU A 108 1.60 16.40 -7.24
N LYS A 109 0.56 17.24 -7.28
CA LYS A 109 -0.60 17.02 -8.16
C LYS A 109 -0.20 17.03 -9.62
N GLU A 110 0.64 17.99 -10.03
CA GLU A 110 1.10 18.10 -11.41
C GLU A 110 1.88 16.85 -11.83
N SER A 111 2.86 16.43 -11.03
CA SER A 111 3.61 15.19 -11.27
C SER A 111 2.72 13.96 -11.27
N ALA A 112 1.77 13.87 -10.34
CA ALA A 112 0.84 12.75 -10.26
C ALA A 112 -0.09 12.68 -11.49
N ARG A 113 -0.54 13.83 -12.02
CA ARG A 113 -1.33 13.88 -13.27
C ARG A 113 -0.54 13.36 -14.47
N GLU A 114 0.73 13.69 -14.56
CA GLU A 114 1.61 13.17 -15.62
C GLU A 114 1.74 11.64 -15.54
N ILE A 115 1.89 11.10 -14.32
CA ILE A 115 2.04 9.66 -14.08
C ILE A 115 0.76 8.90 -14.39
N ILE A 116 -0.40 9.36 -13.89
CA ILE A 116 -1.70 8.68 -14.09
C ILE A 116 -2.22 8.84 -15.52
N GLY A 117 -1.83 9.93 -16.19
CA GLY A 117 -2.36 10.26 -17.50
C GLY A 117 -3.84 10.66 -17.50
N LYS A 118 -4.36 10.99 -18.69
CA LYS A 118 -5.73 11.52 -18.83
C LYS A 118 -6.84 10.46 -18.64
N ASN A 119 -6.51 9.19 -18.80
CA ASN A 119 -7.48 8.09 -18.87
C ASN A 119 -7.44 7.18 -17.63
N ASN A 120 -6.85 7.64 -16.51
CA ASN A 120 -6.69 6.80 -15.32
C ASN A 120 -6.00 5.46 -15.66
N ASP A 121 -4.85 5.54 -16.33
CA ASP A 121 -4.10 4.33 -16.68
C ASP A 121 -3.78 3.50 -15.43
N PRO A 122 -4.18 2.21 -15.42
CA PRO A 122 -3.95 1.33 -14.28
C PRO A 122 -2.47 1.24 -13.90
N GLN A 123 -1.56 1.25 -14.89
CA GLN A 123 -0.13 1.21 -14.64
C GLN A 123 0.34 2.52 -14.00
N GLY A 124 -0.08 3.67 -14.52
CA GLY A 124 0.26 4.97 -13.93
C GLY A 124 -0.24 5.11 -12.49
N ILE A 125 -1.44 4.62 -12.18
CA ILE A 125 -1.96 4.60 -10.81
C ILE A 125 -1.13 3.66 -9.91
N SER A 126 -0.75 2.48 -10.43
CA SER A 126 0.13 1.54 -9.72
C SER A 126 1.48 2.16 -9.41
N ASP A 127 2.08 2.88 -10.37
CA ASP A 127 3.37 3.54 -10.21
C ASP A 127 3.30 4.70 -9.20
N LEU A 128 2.24 5.51 -9.26
CA LEU A 128 2.01 6.56 -8.26
C LEU A 128 1.85 5.95 -6.86
N PHE A 129 1.06 4.88 -6.74
CA PHE A 129 0.89 4.21 -5.45
C PHE A 129 2.20 3.62 -4.93
N TRP A 130 3.03 3.04 -5.83
CA TRP A 130 4.37 2.58 -5.47
C TRP A 130 5.23 3.72 -4.89
N ILE A 131 5.27 4.87 -5.56
CA ILE A 131 6.01 6.04 -5.09
C ILE A 131 5.55 6.46 -3.69
N LEU A 132 4.24 6.53 -3.47
CA LEU A 132 3.66 6.90 -2.18
C LEU A 132 3.95 5.87 -1.08
N ALA A 133 3.86 4.58 -1.39
CA ALA A 133 4.13 3.50 -0.43
C ALA A 133 5.62 3.42 -0.05
N MET A 134 6.52 3.84 -0.93
CA MET A 134 7.96 3.93 -0.64
C MET A 134 8.35 5.26 0.00
N HIS A 135 7.44 6.21 0.10
CA HIS A 135 7.72 7.50 0.73
C HIS A 135 7.99 7.32 2.24
N PRO A 136 8.99 8.01 2.81
CA PRO A 136 9.30 7.90 4.24
C PRO A 136 8.10 8.22 5.15
N GLU A 137 7.25 9.18 4.76
CA GLU A 137 6.03 9.51 5.51
C GLU A 137 5.10 8.31 5.66
N PHE A 138 4.89 7.51 4.61
CA PHE A 138 4.06 6.31 4.70
C PHE A 138 4.58 5.30 5.72
N GLN A 139 5.90 5.22 5.86
CA GLN A 139 6.54 4.30 6.82
C GLN A 139 6.50 4.79 8.25
N LEU A 140 6.31 6.11 8.46
CA LEU A 140 6.31 6.74 9.79
C LEU A 140 4.91 6.89 10.40
N ILE A 141 3.85 6.84 9.59
CA ILE A 141 2.44 7.05 10.02
C ILE A 141 1.81 5.77 10.60
N GLN A 142 2.51 4.64 10.55
CA GLN A 142 1.97 3.33 10.97
C GLN A 142 2.30 2.97 12.41
#